data_a75f7b4d42152f396eac65bf6f5a5068
#
_entry.id   a75f7b4d42152f396eac65bf6f5a5068
#
_cell.length_a   1.000
_cell.length_b   1.000
_cell.length_c   1.000
_cell.angle_alpha   90.00
_cell.angle_beta   90.00
_cell.angle_gamma   90.00
#
_symmetry.space_group_name_H-M   'P 1'
#
loop_
_entity.id
_entity.type
_entity.pdbx_description
1 polymer ?
#
loop_
_entity_poly.entity_id
_entity_poly.type
_entity_poly.pdbx_seq_one_letter_code
_entity_poly.pdbx_strand_id
1 'polypeptide(L)'
;LYYADIKQLLDEGYIERIRRGYYHWIESCETREIVIINTLFPDAVLCMETALFYYKYSDRNPAEWSFAIDRNVSKLRTNIEYPFIKAYRIEPELVTLGETTGKIDFTKVRIYDRDRTICDVLKNMSKMDKEIFNKAIQGYVNDPKKNIPNLMMYAKKLRVQKKVKELIGVWL
;
A
#
# COMPACT_ATOMS: atom_id res chain seq x y z
N LEU A 1 11.74 -5.35 29.49
CA LEU A 1 11.16 -4.13 30.07
C LEU A 1 9.93 -4.51 30.87
N TYR A 2 9.89 -4.12 32.15
CA TYR A 2 8.72 -4.30 32.99
C TYR A 2 7.67 -3.24 32.65
N TYR A 3 6.41 -3.49 32.95
CA TYR A 3 5.31 -2.55 32.68
C TYR A 3 5.53 -1.17 33.33
N ALA A 4 6.16 -1.15 34.51
CA ALA A 4 6.51 0.08 35.20
C ALA A 4 7.51 0.95 34.41
N ASP A 5 8.52 0.31 33.78
CA ASP A 5 9.52 1.01 32.96
C ASP A 5 8.89 1.64 31.71
N ILE A 6 7.98 0.89 31.06
CA ILE A 6 7.25 1.38 29.88
C ILE A 6 6.37 2.58 30.27
N LYS A 7 5.69 2.50 31.42
CA LYS A 7 4.85 3.59 31.91
C LYS A 7 5.68 4.84 32.19
N GLN A 8 6.83 4.68 32.85
CA GLN A 8 7.74 5.78 33.12
C GLN A 8 8.22 6.45 31.83
N LEU A 9 8.66 5.67 30.84
CA LEU A 9 9.11 6.19 29.54
C LEU A 9 8.01 6.92 28.77
N LEU A 10 6.74 6.47 28.90
CA LEU A 10 5.59 7.17 28.33
C LEU A 10 5.32 8.49 29.04
N ASP A 11 5.33 8.49 30.39
CA ASP A 11 5.08 9.67 31.22
C ASP A 11 6.18 10.74 31.04
N GLU A 12 7.44 10.31 30.83
CA GLU A 12 8.60 11.17 30.55
C GLU A 12 8.68 11.62 29.07
N GLY A 13 7.84 11.08 28.18
CA GLY A 13 7.78 11.47 26.77
C GLY A 13 8.92 10.93 25.90
N TYR A 14 9.65 9.90 26.36
CA TYR A 14 10.69 9.25 25.57
C TYR A 14 10.13 8.31 24.51
N ILE A 15 8.97 7.70 24.77
CA ILE A 15 8.27 6.82 23.84
C ILE A 15 6.81 7.24 23.69
N GLU A 16 6.24 6.96 22.53
CA GLU A 16 4.80 7.05 22.28
C GLU A 16 4.22 5.67 21.98
N ARG A 17 2.95 5.49 22.30
CA ARG A 17 2.26 4.24 22.03
C ARG A 17 1.59 4.29 20.68
N ILE A 18 2.01 3.43 19.76
CA ILE A 18 1.36 3.26 18.44
C ILE A 18 0.10 2.38 18.58
N ARG A 19 0.23 1.27 19.31
CA ARG A 19 -0.86 0.37 19.70
C ARG A 19 -0.44 -0.50 20.89
N ARG A 20 -1.37 -1.29 21.42
CA ARG A 20 -1.05 -2.20 22.54
C ARG A 20 0.15 -3.11 22.21
N GLY A 21 1.21 -3.00 23.02
CA GLY A 21 2.45 -3.77 22.87
C GLY A 21 3.44 -3.21 21.85
N TYR A 22 3.14 -2.08 21.20
CA TYR A 22 4.03 -1.42 20.23
C TYR A 22 4.23 0.04 20.62
N TYR A 23 5.48 0.41 20.77
CA TYR A 23 5.91 1.74 21.18
C TYR A 23 6.96 2.27 20.23
N HIS A 24 6.99 3.57 20.03
CA HIS A 24 7.94 4.29 19.20
C HIS A 24 8.80 5.18 20.06
N TRP A 25 10.11 5.21 19.81
CA TRP A 25 11.06 6.07 20.54
C TRP A 25 11.09 7.46 19.90
N ILE A 26 10.75 8.49 20.66
CA ILE A 26 10.57 9.86 20.14
C ILE A 26 11.90 10.54 19.80
N GLU A 27 12.97 10.28 20.55
CA GLU A 27 14.28 10.90 20.34
C GLU A 27 15.12 10.32 19.21
N SER A 28 14.81 9.14 18.74
CA SER A 28 15.52 8.58 17.60
C SER A 28 15.06 9.24 16.32
N CYS A 29 15.90 10.18 15.82
CA CYS A 29 15.94 10.65 14.45
C CYS A 29 14.88 10.00 13.54
N GLU A 30 13.78 10.72 13.26
CA GLU A 30 12.75 10.42 12.27
C GLU A 30 12.57 8.92 11.96
N THR A 31 11.91 8.18 12.85
CA THR A 31 11.51 6.82 12.47
C THR A 31 10.55 6.94 11.31
N ARG A 32 11.04 6.60 10.13
CA ARG A 32 10.28 6.72 8.90
C ARG A 32 9.03 5.86 9.00
N GLU A 33 7.89 6.43 8.66
CA GLU A 33 6.59 5.76 8.69
C GLU A 33 6.61 4.38 8.03
N ILE A 34 7.38 4.25 6.93
CA ILE A 34 7.50 2.97 6.21
C ILE A 34 8.13 1.85 7.07
N VAL A 35 9.02 2.20 8.00
CA VAL A 35 9.60 1.21 8.94
C VAL A 35 8.53 0.75 9.93
N ILE A 36 7.71 1.68 10.43
CA ILE A 36 6.58 1.36 11.31
C ILE A 36 5.59 0.44 10.58
N ILE A 37 5.22 0.78 9.34
CA ILE A 37 4.31 -0.03 8.51
C ILE A 37 4.84 -1.44 8.32
N ASN A 38 6.10 -1.61 7.91
CA ASN A 38 6.70 -2.93 7.72
C ASN A 38 6.76 -3.75 9.00
N THR A 39 7.01 -3.10 10.15
CA THR A 39 7.08 -3.77 11.45
C THR A 39 5.70 -4.24 11.92
N LEU A 40 4.68 -3.38 11.76
CA LEU A 40 3.32 -3.69 12.20
C LEU A 40 2.58 -4.64 11.25
N PHE A 41 2.89 -4.57 9.96
CA PHE A 41 2.20 -5.29 8.88
C PHE A 41 3.18 -5.99 7.94
N PRO A 42 4.00 -6.96 8.44
CA PRO A 42 5.03 -7.63 7.62
C PRO A 42 4.46 -8.46 6.47
N ASP A 43 3.18 -8.82 6.54
CA ASP A 43 2.42 -9.56 5.54
C ASP A 43 1.63 -8.66 4.57
N ALA A 44 1.60 -7.34 4.81
CA ALA A 44 0.93 -6.40 3.93
C ALA A 44 1.74 -6.13 2.65
N VAL A 45 1.03 -5.82 1.56
CA VAL A 45 1.62 -5.43 0.28
C VAL A 45 1.16 -4.03 -0.08
N LEU A 46 2.07 -3.08 -0.23
CA LEU A 46 1.74 -1.70 -0.61
C LEU A 46 0.99 -1.68 -1.95
N CYS A 47 -0.08 -0.89 -2.04
CA CYS A 47 -0.98 -0.86 -3.19
C CYS A 47 -1.58 0.53 -3.43
N MET A 48 -2.47 0.64 -4.39
CA MET A 48 -3.28 1.83 -4.68
C MET A 48 -2.45 3.11 -4.70
N GLU A 49 -2.85 4.15 -3.95
CA GLU A 49 -2.22 5.48 -3.97
C GLU A 49 -0.73 5.44 -3.61
N THR A 50 -0.32 4.58 -2.67
CA THR A 50 1.09 4.39 -2.33
C THR A 50 1.88 3.78 -3.49
N ALA A 51 1.35 2.77 -4.17
CA ALA A 51 1.99 2.16 -5.33
C ALA A 51 2.00 3.12 -6.54
N LEU A 52 0.93 3.88 -6.76
CA LEU A 52 0.86 4.90 -7.82
C LEU A 52 1.93 5.97 -7.63
N PHE A 53 2.12 6.46 -6.42
CA PHE A 53 3.17 7.42 -6.10
C PHE A 53 4.57 6.82 -6.29
N TYR A 54 4.79 5.58 -5.83
CA TYR A 54 6.04 4.85 -6.02
C TYR A 54 6.44 4.71 -7.50
N TYR A 55 5.48 4.39 -8.38
CA TYR A 55 5.72 4.25 -9.82
C TYR A 55 5.67 5.59 -10.58
N LYS A 56 5.44 6.70 -9.89
CA LYS A 56 5.27 8.04 -10.50
C LYS A 56 4.06 8.12 -11.45
N TYR A 57 3.03 7.33 -11.17
CA TYR A 57 1.75 7.40 -11.86
C TYR A 57 0.80 8.41 -11.20
N SER A 58 1.19 8.97 -10.07
CA SER A 58 0.58 10.11 -9.39
C SER A 58 1.68 11.03 -8.89
N ASP A 59 1.47 12.33 -8.97
CA ASP A 59 2.34 13.37 -8.41
C ASP A 59 1.88 13.82 -7.01
N ARG A 60 0.70 13.35 -6.56
CA ARG A 60 0.21 13.60 -5.21
C ARG A 60 0.86 12.63 -4.22
N ASN A 61 1.52 13.20 -3.21
CA ASN A 61 1.94 12.42 -2.06
C ASN A 61 0.69 11.88 -1.34
N PRO A 62 0.53 10.56 -1.16
CA PRO A 62 -0.64 10.03 -0.49
C PRO A 62 -0.67 10.46 1.00
N ALA A 63 -1.86 10.87 1.48
CA ALA A 63 -2.05 11.26 2.87
C ALA A 63 -2.05 10.05 3.83
N GLU A 64 -2.22 8.85 3.29
CA GLU A 64 -2.32 7.60 4.03
C GLU A 64 -1.50 6.51 3.32
N TRP A 65 -0.89 5.62 4.07
CA TRP A 65 -0.23 4.44 3.52
C TRP A 65 -1.27 3.40 3.10
N SER A 66 -1.40 3.18 1.80
CA SER A 66 -2.31 2.20 1.23
C SER A 66 -1.64 0.84 1.08
N PHE A 67 -2.20 -0.19 1.68
CA PHE A 67 -1.71 -1.57 1.55
C PHE A 67 -2.84 -2.59 1.50
N ALA A 68 -2.58 -3.70 0.82
CA ALA A 68 -3.44 -4.87 0.76
C ALA A 68 -3.08 -5.85 1.89
N ILE A 69 -4.08 -6.43 2.52
CA ILE A 69 -3.95 -7.42 3.58
C ILE A 69 -5.07 -8.47 3.45
N ASP A 70 -4.82 -9.67 3.97
CA ASP A 70 -5.83 -10.71 4.02
C ASP A 70 -7.11 -10.21 4.75
N ARG A 71 -8.26 -10.41 4.13
CA ARG A 71 -9.56 -9.98 4.69
C ARG A 71 -9.89 -10.63 6.03
N ASN A 72 -9.33 -11.80 6.32
CA ASN A 72 -9.55 -12.55 7.56
C ASN A 72 -8.75 -12.00 8.75
N VAL A 73 -7.79 -11.11 8.50
CA VAL A 73 -7.01 -10.45 9.56
C VAL A 73 -7.95 -9.60 10.43
N SER A 74 -7.76 -9.67 11.76
CA SER A 74 -8.57 -8.89 12.71
C SER A 74 -8.53 -7.38 12.39
N LYS A 75 -9.69 -6.73 12.48
CA LYS A 75 -9.79 -5.26 12.33
C LYS A 75 -8.97 -4.50 13.39
N LEU A 76 -8.81 -5.07 14.58
CA LEU A 76 -8.02 -4.48 15.66
C LEU A 76 -6.54 -4.33 15.27
N ARG A 77 -6.03 -5.19 14.36
CA ARG A 77 -4.65 -5.07 13.88
C ARG A 77 -4.41 -3.79 13.08
N THR A 78 -5.41 -3.30 12.36
CA THR A 78 -5.35 -2.07 11.56
C THR A 78 -5.85 -0.83 12.30
N ASN A 79 -6.18 -0.96 13.60
CA ASN A 79 -6.57 0.17 14.42
C ASN A 79 -5.32 0.78 15.08
N ILE A 80 -4.69 1.71 14.38
CA ILE A 80 -3.53 2.48 14.84
C ILE A 80 -3.82 3.96 14.64
N GLU A 81 -3.26 4.80 15.50
CA GLU A 81 -3.44 6.26 15.42
C GLU A 81 -2.47 6.88 14.42
N TYR A 82 -1.25 6.33 14.34
CA TYR A 82 -0.19 6.81 13.46
C TYR A 82 0.76 5.65 13.08
N PRO A 83 1.31 5.62 11.86
CA PRO A 83 0.98 6.49 10.72
C PRO A 83 -0.43 6.26 10.16
N PHE A 84 -0.96 7.24 9.40
CA PHE A 84 -2.26 7.08 8.77
C PHE A 84 -2.23 5.99 7.71
N ILE A 85 -3.18 5.06 7.80
CA ILE A 85 -3.21 3.88 6.94
C ILE A 85 -4.58 3.68 6.30
N LYS A 86 -4.57 3.13 5.09
CA LYS A 86 -5.75 2.64 4.38
C LYS A 86 -5.54 1.18 3.99
N ALA A 87 -6.15 0.28 4.76
CA ALA A 87 -6.03 -1.15 4.54
C ALA A 87 -7.11 -1.66 3.55
N TYR A 88 -6.67 -2.21 2.42
CA TYR A 88 -7.50 -2.90 1.44
C TYR A 88 -7.56 -4.39 1.79
N ARG A 89 -8.73 -4.83 2.25
CA ARG A 89 -8.97 -6.22 2.64
C ARG A 89 -9.35 -7.04 1.42
N ILE A 90 -8.54 -8.01 1.07
CA ILE A 90 -8.71 -8.81 -0.14
C ILE A 90 -8.66 -10.31 0.19
N GLU A 91 -9.09 -11.12 -0.78
CA GLU A 91 -9.05 -12.57 -0.68
C GLU A 91 -7.61 -13.05 -0.44
N PRO A 92 -7.39 -14.03 0.47
CA PRO A 92 -6.05 -14.51 0.82
C PRO A 92 -5.20 -14.90 -0.39
N GLU A 93 -5.81 -15.63 -1.35
CA GLU A 93 -5.15 -16.11 -2.56
C GLU A 93 -4.77 -15.00 -3.55
N LEU A 94 -5.32 -13.78 -3.36
CA LEU A 94 -5.05 -12.62 -4.21
C LEU A 94 -4.07 -11.63 -3.58
N VAL A 95 -3.70 -11.80 -2.30
CA VAL A 95 -2.80 -10.87 -1.60
C VAL A 95 -1.42 -10.85 -2.24
N THR A 96 -0.88 -12.02 -2.58
CA THR A 96 0.46 -12.15 -3.17
C THR A 96 0.48 -12.07 -4.69
N LEU A 97 -0.70 -12.00 -5.33
CA LEU A 97 -0.79 -11.90 -6.79
C LEU A 97 -0.21 -10.56 -7.27
N GLY A 98 0.84 -10.59 -8.06
CA GLY A 98 1.53 -9.40 -8.58
C GLY A 98 2.39 -8.69 -7.53
N GLU A 99 2.73 -9.39 -6.43
CA GLU A 99 3.68 -8.87 -5.45
C GLU A 99 5.09 -8.81 -6.01
N THR A 100 5.79 -7.74 -5.70
CA THR A 100 7.21 -7.56 -5.98
C THR A 100 7.89 -6.86 -4.81
N THR A 101 9.19 -6.69 -4.92
CA THR A 101 9.98 -5.94 -3.93
C THR A 101 10.29 -4.55 -4.46
N GLY A 102 9.99 -3.54 -3.66
CA GLY A 102 10.39 -2.16 -3.86
C GLY A 102 11.35 -1.65 -2.79
N LYS A 103 11.72 -0.39 -2.90
CA LYS A 103 12.54 0.32 -1.92
C LYS A 103 11.99 1.74 -1.72
N ILE A 104 11.61 2.07 -0.50
CA ILE A 104 11.14 3.40 -0.10
C ILE A 104 12.02 3.86 1.06
N ASP A 105 12.60 5.05 0.97
CA ASP A 105 13.48 5.63 2.00
C ASP A 105 14.54 4.64 2.52
N PHE A 106 15.23 3.95 1.62
CA PHE A 106 16.22 2.90 1.91
C PHE A 106 15.64 1.63 2.55
N THR A 107 14.34 1.56 2.82
CA THR A 107 13.65 0.40 3.39
C THR A 107 13.12 -0.50 2.29
N LYS A 108 13.44 -1.80 2.37
CA LYS A 108 12.87 -2.82 1.48
C LYS A 108 11.39 -3.03 1.82
N VAL A 109 10.53 -2.98 0.81
CA VAL A 109 9.09 -3.10 0.97
C VAL A 109 8.49 -4.14 0.04
N ARG A 110 7.39 -4.75 0.44
CA ARG A 110 6.50 -5.52 -0.42
C ARG A 110 5.53 -4.55 -1.09
N ILE A 111 5.42 -4.61 -2.39
CA ILE A 111 4.57 -3.69 -3.17
C ILE A 111 4.01 -4.44 -4.38
N TYR A 112 2.83 -4.07 -4.86
CA TYR A 112 2.35 -4.62 -6.12
C TYR A 112 3.13 -4.06 -7.30
N ASP A 113 3.34 -4.91 -8.30
CA ASP A 113 3.91 -4.50 -9.57
C ASP A 113 2.99 -3.53 -10.34
N ARG A 114 3.49 -2.98 -11.42
CA ARG A 114 2.78 -1.98 -12.25
C ARG A 114 1.44 -2.49 -12.77
N ASP A 115 1.46 -3.71 -13.27
CA ASP A 115 0.33 -4.34 -13.95
C ASP A 115 -0.78 -4.67 -12.94
N ARG A 116 -0.40 -5.18 -11.76
CA ARG A 116 -1.33 -5.42 -10.66
C ARG A 116 -1.89 -4.10 -10.12
N THR A 117 -1.05 -3.09 -9.95
CA THR A 117 -1.48 -1.77 -9.45
C THR A 117 -2.56 -1.18 -10.34
N ILE A 118 -2.41 -1.26 -11.66
CA ILE A 118 -3.43 -0.75 -12.59
C ILE A 118 -4.72 -1.59 -12.56
N CYS A 119 -4.63 -2.89 -12.40
CA CYS A 119 -5.83 -3.72 -12.19
C CYS A 119 -6.61 -3.30 -10.94
N ASP A 120 -5.92 -2.98 -9.84
CA ASP A 120 -6.55 -2.49 -8.61
C ASP A 120 -7.17 -1.09 -8.78
N VAL A 121 -6.52 -0.19 -9.52
CA VAL A 121 -7.05 1.12 -9.91
C VAL A 121 -8.34 0.96 -10.70
N LEU A 122 -8.36 0.11 -11.72
CA LEU A 122 -9.57 -0.17 -12.51
C LEU A 122 -10.68 -0.79 -11.67
N LYS A 123 -10.35 -1.66 -10.71
CA LYS A 123 -11.31 -2.27 -9.81
C LYS A 123 -11.99 -1.22 -8.92
N ASN A 124 -11.22 -0.25 -8.45
CA ASN A 124 -11.66 0.77 -7.50
C ASN A 124 -11.99 2.13 -8.14
N MET A 125 -12.08 2.23 -9.47
CA MET A 125 -12.22 3.49 -10.21
C MET A 125 -13.39 4.38 -9.73
N SER A 126 -14.49 3.79 -9.30
CA SER A 126 -15.66 4.54 -8.81
C SER A 126 -15.47 5.20 -7.44
N LYS A 127 -14.42 4.82 -6.71
CA LYS A 127 -14.09 5.32 -5.37
C LYS A 127 -12.84 6.19 -5.36
N MET A 128 -12.21 6.39 -6.50
CA MET A 128 -10.99 7.18 -6.65
C MET A 128 -11.29 8.58 -7.15
N ASP A 129 -10.40 9.50 -6.81
CA ASP A 129 -10.35 10.82 -7.45
C ASP A 129 -10.11 10.65 -8.95
N LYS A 130 -10.89 11.38 -9.77
CA LYS A 130 -10.83 11.26 -11.24
C LYS A 130 -9.48 11.71 -11.81
N GLU A 131 -8.86 12.71 -11.21
CA GLU A 131 -7.56 13.20 -11.67
C GLU A 131 -6.47 12.15 -11.41
N ILE A 132 -6.45 11.56 -10.19
CA ILE A 132 -5.51 10.47 -9.85
C ILE A 132 -5.73 9.28 -10.77
N PHE A 133 -6.98 8.91 -11.01
CA PHE A 133 -7.32 7.81 -11.94
C PHE A 133 -6.77 8.07 -13.35
N ASN A 134 -7.03 9.25 -13.92
CA ASN A 134 -6.60 9.58 -15.28
C ASN A 134 -5.06 9.61 -15.38
N LYS A 135 -4.36 10.21 -14.40
CA LYS A 135 -2.89 10.21 -14.34
C LYS A 135 -2.33 8.80 -14.23
N ALA A 136 -2.96 7.93 -13.43
CA ALA A 136 -2.54 6.53 -13.28
C ALA A 136 -2.63 5.77 -14.61
N ILE A 137 -3.73 5.90 -15.34
CA ILE A 137 -3.90 5.27 -16.66
C ILE A 137 -2.88 5.79 -17.67
N GLN A 138 -2.71 7.11 -17.75
CA GLN A 138 -1.74 7.74 -18.67
C GLN A 138 -0.30 7.33 -18.33
N GLY A 139 0.06 7.35 -17.05
CA GLY A 139 1.38 6.94 -16.59
C GLY A 139 1.69 5.49 -16.95
N TYR A 140 0.73 4.60 -16.73
CA TYR A 140 0.89 3.19 -17.06
C TYR A 140 0.99 2.95 -18.58
N VAL A 141 0.12 3.56 -19.38
CA VAL A 141 0.13 3.40 -20.84
C VAL A 141 1.48 3.81 -21.44
N ASN A 142 2.10 4.84 -20.91
CA ASN A 142 3.39 5.35 -21.36
C ASN A 142 4.61 4.65 -20.69
N ASP A 143 4.40 3.77 -19.71
CA ASP A 143 5.51 3.07 -19.05
C ASP A 143 6.07 1.95 -19.92
N PRO A 144 7.35 2.02 -20.35
CA PRO A 144 7.97 0.97 -21.15
C PRO A 144 8.17 -0.34 -20.37
N LYS A 145 8.03 -0.32 -19.06
CA LYS A 145 8.18 -1.49 -18.18
C LYS A 145 6.86 -2.21 -17.90
N LYS A 146 5.76 -1.79 -18.54
CA LYS A 146 4.49 -2.52 -18.44
C LYS A 146 4.62 -3.91 -19.06
N ASN A 147 3.89 -4.89 -18.47
CA ASN A 147 3.86 -6.27 -18.97
C ASN A 147 2.42 -6.69 -19.29
N ILE A 148 2.06 -6.62 -20.57
CA ILE A 148 0.70 -6.89 -21.02
C ILE A 148 0.22 -8.31 -20.71
N PRO A 149 1.04 -9.37 -20.87
CA PRO A 149 0.68 -10.71 -20.41
C PRO A 149 0.30 -10.76 -18.93
N ASN A 150 1.08 -10.12 -18.05
CA ASN A 150 0.77 -10.04 -16.62
C ASN A 150 -0.52 -9.25 -16.35
N LEU A 151 -0.68 -8.09 -16.99
CA LEU A 151 -1.90 -7.29 -16.91
C LEU A 151 -3.13 -8.13 -17.21
N MET A 152 -3.13 -8.86 -18.33
CA MET A 152 -4.27 -9.69 -18.75
C MET A 152 -4.53 -10.86 -17.79
N MET A 153 -3.48 -11.48 -17.27
CA MET A 153 -3.58 -12.54 -16.27
C MET A 153 -4.20 -12.02 -14.97
N TYR A 154 -3.71 -10.87 -14.46
CA TYR A 154 -4.25 -10.25 -13.24
C TYR A 154 -5.68 -9.75 -13.45
N ALA A 155 -5.96 -9.14 -14.59
CA ALA A 155 -7.29 -8.66 -14.94
C ALA A 155 -8.34 -9.79 -14.94
N LYS A 156 -7.95 -10.99 -15.38
CA LYS A 156 -8.80 -12.19 -15.32
C LYS A 156 -9.10 -12.59 -13.88
N LYS A 157 -8.06 -12.74 -13.06
CA LYS A 157 -8.21 -13.13 -11.65
C LYS A 157 -8.97 -12.09 -10.82
N LEU A 158 -8.76 -10.81 -11.09
CA LEU A 158 -9.41 -9.69 -10.40
C LEU A 158 -10.78 -9.30 -10.98
N ARG A 159 -11.21 -9.96 -12.06
CA ARG A 159 -12.50 -9.73 -12.76
C ARG A 159 -12.65 -8.31 -13.32
N VAL A 160 -11.57 -7.76 -13.85
CA VAL A 160 -11.53 -6.40 -14.44
C VAL A 160 -11.17 -6.40 -15.93
N GLN A 161 -11.20 -7.55 -16.62
CA GLN A 161 -10.83 -7.69 -18.04
C GLN A 161 -11.61 -6.74 -18.96
N LYS A 162 -12.91 -6.57 -18.70
CA LYS A 162 -13.75 -5.67 -19.49
C LYS A 162 -13.24 -4.23 -19.40
N LYS A 163 -12.94 -3.77 -18.18
CA LYS A 163 -12.39 -2.42 -17.95
C LYS A 163 -11.03 -2.22 -18.59
N VAL A 164 -10.14 -3.23 -18.54
CA VAL A 164 -8.84 -3.19 -19.22
C VAL A 164 -9.04 -2.99 -20.73
N LYS A 165 -9.92 -3.78 -21.35
CA LYS A 165 -10.19 -3.66 -22.80
C LYS A 165 -10.80 -2.31 -23.19
N GLU A 166 -11.73 -1.80 -22.40
CA GLU A 166 -12.44 -0.55 -22.67
C GLU A 166 -11.57 0.70 -22.43
N LEU A 167 -10.75 0.72 -21.38
CA LEU A 167 -10.07 1.93 -20.94
C LEU A 167 -8.58 1.97 -21.30
N ILE A 168 -7.97 0.82 -21.53
CA ILE A 168 -6.54 0.71 -21.85
C ILE A 168 -6.32 0.04 -23.21
N GLY A 169 -7.24 -0.83 -23.65
CA GLY A 169 -7.08 -1.67 -24.86
C GLY A 169 -6.78 -0.92 -26.14
N VAL A 170 -7.21 0.35 -26.27
CA VAL A 170 -6.89 1.20 -27.43
C VAL A 170 -5.40 1.59 -27.47
N TRP A 171 -4.69 1.47 -26.34
CA TRP A 171 -3.29 1.88 -26.15
C TRP A 171 -2.33 0.69 -26.02
N LEU A 172 -2.85 -0.54 -26.12
CA LEU A 172 -2.09 -1.78 -26.06
C LEU A 172 -1.85 -2.34 -27.46
#